data_c890daf458b73901b061236e45eb8ea9
#
_entry.id   c890daf458b73901b061236e45eb8ea9
#
_cell.length_a   1.000
_cell.length_b   1.000
_cell.length_c   1.000
_cell.angle_alpha   90.00
_cell.angle_beta   90.00
_cell.angle_gamma   90.00
#
_symmetry.space_group_name_H-M   'P 1'
#
loop_
_entity.id
_entity.type
_entity.pdbx_description
1 polymer ?
#
loop_
_entity_poly.entity_id
_entity_poly.type
_entity_poly.pdbx_seq_one_letter_code
_entity_poly.pdbx_strand_id
1 'polypeptide(L)'
;SEFVEMFVGMGASKVRDLFKQAKEKAPCIVFIDEIDAIGQKRNAGVMGGNDEREQTLNQLLTEMDGFEGNSGVIILAATNRPESLDPALTRPGRFDRRVPVELPDLQGREAILRVHAKKIKIADDVDFKQIARMASGASGAELANIVNEAALRAVRDGRKFATEADMEESIEVVIAGYQKKNAILTDKEKWTVSYNEIG
;
A
#
# COMPACT_ATOMS: atom_id res chain seq x y z
N SER A 1 -17.90 5.64 -8.75
CA SER A 1 -16.93 4.59 -9.09
C SER A 1 -16.80 3.65 -7.91
N GLU A 2 -17.03 2.37 -8.14
CA GLU A 2 -16.85 1.35 -7.12
C GLU A 2 -15.41 0.83 -7.15
N PHE A 3 -14.87 0.50 -5.97
CA PHE A 3 -13.58 -0.17 -5.81
C PHE A 3 -13.78 -1.65 -5.64
N VAL A 4 -12.99 -2.45 -6.35
CA VAL A 4 -12.87 -3.88 -6.15
C VAL A 4 -11.45 -4.15 -5.70
N GLU A 5 -11.27 -4.66 -4.49
CA GLU A 5 -9.95 -4.95 -3.94
C GLU A 5 -9.58 -6.42 -4.10
N MET A 6 -8.34 -6.66 -4.48
CA MET A 6 -7.74 -7.98 -4.50
C MET A 6 -6.72 -8.10 -3.36
N PHE A 7 -6.87 -9.13 -2.54
CA PHE A 7 -5.95 -9.40 -1.42
C PHE A 7 -4.89 -10.44 -1.81
N VAL A 8 -3.72 -10.34 -1.16
CA VAL A 8 -2.61 -11.31 -1.29
C VAL A 8 -3.09 -12.73 -0.94
N GLY A 9 -2.62 -13.71 -1.72
CA GLY A 9 -2.97 -15.12 -1.51
C GLY A 9 -4.18 -15.62 -2.31
N MET A 10 -4.71 -14.81 -3.20
CA MET A 10 -5.76 -15.24 -4.13
C MET A 10 -5.20 -16.18 -5.20
N GLY A 11 -5.85 -17.33 -5.41
CA GLY A 11 -5.54 -18.26 -6.49
C GLY A 11 -6.11 -17.79 -7.83
N ALA A 12 -5.76 -18.52 -8.90
CA ALA A 12 -6.17 -18.20 -10.27
C ALA A 12 -7.69 -18.08 -10.45
N SER A 13 -8.47 -18.91 -9.76
CA SER A 13 -9.95 -18.87 -9.82
C SER A 13 -10.50 -17.58 -9.23
N LYS A 14 -9.93 -17.09 -8.14
CA LYS A 14 -10.35 -15.83 -7.51
C LYS A 14 -9.99 -14.63 -8.37
N VAL A 15 -8.85 -14.64 -9.03
CA VAL A 15 -8.46 -13.63 -10.02
C VAL A 15 -9.51 -13.54 -11.12
N ARG A 16 -9.91 -14.67 -11.65
CA ARG A 16 -10.96 -14.76 -12.68
C ARG A 16 -12.28 -14.16 -12.20
N ASP A 17 -12.70 -14.53 -10.99
CA ASP A 17 -13.94 -14.03 -10.40
C ASP A 17 -13.90 -12.53 -10.15
N LEU A 18 -12.75 -12.01 -9.69
CA LEU A 18 -12.54 -10.59 -9.48
C LEU A 18 -12.72 -9.78 -10.78
N PHE A 19 -12.09 -10.22 -11.86
CA PHE A 19 -12.20 -9.54 -13.15
C PHE A 19 -13.61 -9.66 -13.77
N LYS A 20 -14.30 -10.77 -13.53
CA LYS A 20 -15.70 -10.91 -13.89
C LYS A 20 -16.58 -9.90 -13.16
N GLN A 21 -16.39 -9.75 -11.86
CA GLN A 21 -17.08 -8.74 -11.06
C GLN A 21 -16.76 -7.31 -11.54
N ALA A 22 -15.50 -7.05 -11.89
CA ALA A 22 -15.10 -5.74 -12.39
C ALA A 22 -15.82 -5.39 -13.70
N LYS A 23 -15.98 -6.34 -14.61
CA LYS A 23 -16.74 -6.15 -15.86
C LYS A 23 -18.22 -5.84 -15.59
N GLU A 24 -18.81 -6.52 -14.61
CA GLU A 24 -20.22 -6.30 -14.24
C GLU A 24 -20.45 -4.96 -13.55
N LYS A 25 -19.46 -4.45 -12.82
CA LYS A 25 -19.52 -3.20 -12.07
C LYS A 25 -18.90 -2.00 -12.78
N ALA A 26 -18.51 -2.15 -14.03
CA ALA A 26 -17.93 -1.04 -14.80
C ALA A 26 -18.90 0.17 -14.87
N PRO A 27 -18.42 1.42 -14.73
CA PRO A 27 -17.03 1.81 -14.55
C PRO A 27 -16.52 1.60 -13.12
N CYS A 28 -15.38 0.95 -12.96
CA CYS A 28 -14.81 0.65 -11.65
C CYS A 28 -13.27 0.67 -11.68
N ILE A 29 -12.67 0.64 -10.49
CA ILE A 29 -11.22 0.53 -10.29
C ILE A 29 -10.93 -0.78 -9.58
N VAL A 30 -10.07 -1.60 -10.18
CA VAL A 30 -9.51 -2.82 -9.55
C VAL A 30 -8.18 -2.46 -8.92
N PHE A 31 -8.05 -2.67 -7.62
CA PHE A 31 -6.81 -2.43 -6.89
C PHE A 31 -6.18 -3.73 -6.44
N ILE A 32 -4.92 -3.93 -6.82
CA ILE A 32 -4.13 -5.11 -6.47
C ILE A 32 -2.95 -4.66 -5.61
N ASP A 33 -3.01 -4.94 -4.33
CA ASP A 33 -1.90 -4.63 -3.42
C ASP A 33 -0.86 -5.75 -3.43
N GLU A 34 0.39 -5.39 -3.16
CA GLU A 34 1.51 -6.33 -3.08
C GLU A 34 1.60 -7.27 -4.31
N ILE A 35 1.52 -6.70 -5.50
CA ILE A 35 1.53 -7.47 -6.74
C ILE A 35 2.81 -8.31 -6.91
N ASP A 36 3.90 -7.93 -6.27
CA ASP A 36 5.16 -8.70 -6.24
C ASP A 36 5.00 -10.08 -5.61
N ALA A 37 3.99 -10.29 -4.76
CA ALA A 37 3.70 -11.61 -4.19
C ALA A 37 3.34 -12.66 -5.26
N ILE A 38 2.70 -12.26 -6.34
CA ILE A 38 2.30 -13.13 -7.45
C ILE A 38 3.08 -12.89 -8.74
N GLY A 39 3.68 -11.71 -8.86
CA GLY A 39 4.32 -11.22 -10.09
C GLY A 39 5.85 -11.21 -10.07
N GLN A 40 6.49 -11.99 -9.22
CA GLN A 40 7.96 -12.07 -9.19
C GLN A 40 8.53 -12.71 -10.46
N LYS A 41 9.73 -12.25 -10.83
CA LYS A 41 10.51 -12.86 -11.92
C LYS A 41 10.66 -14.36 -11.71
N ARG A 42 10.49 -15.10 -12.80
CA ARG A 42 10.69 -16.55 -12.82
C ARG A 42 12.16 -16.86 -12.62
N ASN A 43 12.51 -17.52 -11.54
CA ASN A 43 13.84 -18.08 -11.36
C ASN A 43 13.90 -19.42 -12.10
N ALA A 44 14.63 -19.46 -13.18
CA ALA A 44 14.93 -20.69 -13.90
C ALA A 44 15.85 -21.57 -13.03
N GLY A 45 15.31 -22.42 -12.19
CA GLY A 45 16.13 -23.36 -11.43
C GLY A 45 15.55 -23.95 -10.15
N VAL A 46 14.39 -23.50 -9.68
CA VAL A 46 13.77 -24.11 -8.51
C VAL A 46 12.57 -24.95 -8.96
N MET A 47 12.80 -26.24 -9.13
CA MET A 47 11.73 -27.22 -9.34
C MET A 47 10.95 -27.40 -8.02
N GLY A 48 9.66 -27.13 -8.06
CA GLY A 48 8.72 -27.48 -7.00
C GLY A 48 8.38 -26.34 -6.04
N GLY A 49 7.19 -25.80 -6.16
CA GLY A 49 6.58 -24.86 -5.22
C GLY A 49 6.04 -23.56 -5.80
N ASN A 50 6.31 -23.27 -7.08
CA ASN A 50 5.89 -22.03 -7.73
C ASN A 50 4.72 -22.20 -8.71
N ASP A 51 4.19 -23.40 -8.92
CA ASP A 51 3.14 -23.67 -9.90
C ASP A 51 1.89 -22.82 -9.65
N GLU A 52 1.48 -22.67 -8.39
CA GLU A 52 0.30 -21.91 -8.01
C GLU A 52 0.48 -20.40 -8.27
N ARG A 53 1.66 -19.86 -7.94
CA ARG A 53 1.99 -18.43 -8.21
C ARG A 53 2.05 -18.18 -9.71
N GLU A 54 2.66 -19.09 -10.46
CA GLU A 54 2.76 -18.98 -11.89
C GLU A 54 1.40 -19.06 -12.58
N GLN A 55 0.52 -19.94 -12.12
CA GLN A 55 -0.86 -20.04 -12.58
C GLN A 55 -1.64 -18.75 -12.29
N THR A 56 -1.47 -18.19 -11.10
CA THR A 56 -2.13 -16.94 -10.71
C THR A 56 -1.64 -15.78 -11.57
N LEU A 57 -0.33 -15.67 -11.79
CA LEU A 57 0.23 -14.65 -12.66
C LEU A 57 -0.27 -14.77 -14.09
N ASN A 58 -0.26 -15.97 -14.65
CA ASN A 58 -0.73 -16.22 -16.01
C ASN A 58 -2.23 -15.90 -16.14
N GLN A 59 -3.03 -16.21 -15.13
CA GLN A 59 -4.45 -15.86 -15.11
C GLN A 59 -4.64 -14.34 -15.07
N LEU A 60 -3.86 -13.63 -14.26
CA LEU A 60 -3.88 -12.17 -14.20
C LEU A 60 -3.56 -11.55 -15.57
N LEU A 61 -2.49 -12.02 -16.22
CA LEU A 61 -2.09 -11.53 -17.53
C LEU A 61 -3.15 -11.81 -18.60
N THR A 62 -3.75 -12.99 -18.56
CA THR A 62 -4.84 -13.36 -19.47
C THR A 62 -6.06 -12.47 -19.29
N GLU A 63 -6.46 -12.23 -18.04
CA GLU A 63 -7.60 -11.36 -17.74
C GLU A 63 -7.34 -9.91 -18.16
N MET A 64 -6.13 -9.41 -17.94
CA MET A 64 -5.75 -8.06 -18.37
C MET A 64 -5.78 -7.91 -19.89
N ASP A 65 -5.27 -8.89 -20.60
CA ASP A 65 -5.27 -8.90 -22.08
C ASP A 65 -6.69 -9.06 -22.66
N GLY A 66 -7.59 -9.63 -21.91
CA GLY A 66 -9.00 -9.80 -22.28
C GLY A 66 -9.86 -8.57 -22.12
N PHE A 67 -9.35 -7.48 -21.50
CA PHE A 67 -10.08 -6.24 -21.43
C PHE A 67 -9.98 -5.49 -22.77
N GLU A 68 -11.13 -5.19 -23.35
CA GLU A 68 -11.20 -4.27 -24.48
C GLU A 68 -11.09 -2.83 -24.01
N GLY A 69 -10.57 -1.93 -24.86
CA GLY A 69 -10.24 -0.55 -24.52
C GLY A 69 -11.40 0.32 -24.02
N ASN A 70 -12.64 -0.15 -24.11
CA ASN A 70 -13.85 0.57 -23.68
C ASN A 70 -14.56 -0.08 -22.50
N SER A 71 -13.89 -0.94 -21.76
CA SER A 71 -14.52 -1.66 -20.64
C SER A 71 -14.87 -0.77 -19.44
N GLY A 72 -14.28 0.41 -19.32
CA GLY A 72 -14.46 1.30 -18.18
C GLY A 72 -13.85 0.78 -16.89
N VAL A 73 -12.85 -0.11 -16.98
CA VAL A 73 -12.15 -0.67 -15.83
C VAL A 73 -10.71 -0.16 -15.81
N ILE A 74 -10.32 0.41 -14.70
CA ILE A 74 -8.94 0.83 -14.43
C ILE A 74 -8.32 -0.16 -13.45
N ILE A 75 -7.14 -0.64 -13.76
CA ILE A 75 -6.41 -1.57 -12.91
C ILE A 75 -5.20 -0.84 -12.30
N LEU A 76 -5.18 -0.76 -10.98
CA LEU A 76 -4.07 -0.22 -10.20
C LEU A 76 -3.38 -1.35 -9.45
N ALA A 77 -2.07 -1.38 -9.48
CA ALA A 77 -1.29 -2.30 -8.67
C ALA A 77 -0.25 -1.55 -7.85
N ALA A 78 -0.01 -2.01 -6.65
CA ALA A 78 0.99 -1.46 -5.77
C ALA A 78 2.07 -2.50 -5.45
N THR A 79 3.32 -2.05 -5.38
CA THR A 79 4.44 -2.87 -4.96
C THR A 79 5.53 -2.04 -4.29
N ASN A 80 6.18 -2.64 -3.30
CA ASN A 80 7.40 -2.11 -2.69
C ASN A 80 8.66 -2.51 -3.45
N ARG A 81 8.54 -3.47 -4.38
CA ARG A 81 9.67 -4.07 -5.09
C ARG A 81 9.44 -4.09 -6.59
N PRO A 82 9.40 -2.91 -7.23
CA PRO A 82 9.13 -2.84 -8.67
C PRO A 82 10.19 -3.59 -9.50
N GLU A 83 11.43 -3.66 -9.01
CA GLU A 83 12.53 -4.38 -9.66
C GLU A 83 12.38 -5.90 -9.65
N SER A 84 11.57 -6.44 -8.76
CA SER A 84 11.30 -7.88 -8.65
C SER A 84 10.19 -8.36 -9.58
N LEU A 85 9.43 -7.45 -10.18
CA LEU A 85 8.30 -7.79 -11.04
C LEU A 85 8.75 -8.48 -12.33
N ASP A 86 7.97 -9.48 -12.75
CA ASP A 86 8.15 -10.13 -14.05
C ASP A 86 7.95 -9.08 -15.16
N PRO A 87 8.87 -8.99 -16.14
CA PRO A 87 8.73 -8.07 -17.27
C PRO A 87 7.42 -8.18 -18.04
N ALA A 88 6.77 -9.35 -18.00
CA ALA A 88 5.46 -9.55 -18.62
C ALA A 88 4.38 -8.65 -18.04
N LEU A 89 4.47 -8.27 -16.75
CA LEU A 89 3.52 -7.36 -16.11
C LEU A 89 3.65 -5.91 -16.57
N THR A 90 4.83 -5.50 -16.99
CA THR A 90 5.13 -4.10 -17.33
C THR A 90 5.18 -3.84 -18.83
N ARG A 91 4.78 -4.82 -19.65
CA ARG A 91 4.67 -4.65 -21.09
C ARG A 91 3.58 -3.65 -21.49
N PRO A 92 3.70 -2.99 -22.68
CA PRO A 92 2.64 -2.15 -23.20
C PRO A 92 1.28 -2.86 -23.22
N GLY A 93 0.22 -2.14 -22.79
CA GLY A 93 -1.12 -2.70 -22.67
C GLY A 93 -1.41 -3.38 -21.34
N ARG A 94 -0.42 -3.50 -20.45
CA ARG A 94 -0.56 -3.98 -19.08
C ARG A 94 -0.21 -2.86 -18.12
N PHE A 95 0.63 -3.08 -17.10
CA PHE A 95 1.10 -2.01 -16.21
C PHE A 95 2.21 -1.22 -16.90
N ASP A 96 1.83 -0.35 -17.80
CA ASP A 96 2.74 0.42 -18.65
C ASP A 96 3.12 1.79 -18.08
N ARG A 97 2.41 2.24 -17.04
CA ARG A 97 2.70 3.49 -16.33
C ARG A 97 3.14 3.22 -14.90
N ARG A 98 4.21 3.87 -14.49
CA ARG A 98 4.71 3.84 -13.13
C ARG A 98 4.50 5.18 -12.46
N VAL A 99 3.91 5.14 -11.27
CA VAL A 99 3.76 6.32 -10.43
C VAL A 99 4.54 6.06 -9.14
N PRO A 100 5.74 6.64 -8.97
CA PRO A 100 6.45 6.53 -7.71
C PRO A 100 5.71 7.31 -6.64
N VAL A 101 5.47 6.65 -5.51
CA VAL A 101 4.89 7.29 -4.33
C VAL A 101 6.02 7.55 -3.36
N GLU A 102 6.38 8.83 -3.21
CA GLU A 102 7.44 9.26 -2.32
C GLU A 102 6.92 9.42 -0.89
N LEU A 103 7.84 9.40 0.07
CA LEU A 103 7.53 9.73 1.45
C LEU A 103 7.01 11.17 1.53
N PRO A 104 6.05 11.46 2.41
CA PRO A 104 5.50 12.79 2.54
C PRO A 104 6.56 13.77 3.08
N ASP A 105 6.53 15.01 2.58
CA ASP A 105 7.32 16.11 3.12
C ASP A 105 6.75 16.61 4.45
N LEU A 106 7.31 17.66 5.01
CA LEU A 106 6.86 18.22 6.29
C LEU A 106 5.37 18.62 6.27
N GLN A 107 4.93 19.31 5.22
CA GLN A 107 3.52 19.71 5.09
C GLN A 107 2.62 18.50 4.91
N GLY A 108 3.05 17.53 4.12
CA GLY A 108 2.33 16.28 3.94
C GLY A 108 2.21 15.49 5.24
N ARG A 109 3.26 15.40 6.03
CA ARG A 109 3.23 14.73 7.34
C ARG A 109 2.27 15.42 8.31
N GLU A 110 2.30 16.74 8.39
CA GLU A 110 1.36 17.51 9.21
C GLU A 110 -0.09 17.24 8.79
N ALA A 111 -0.38 17.28 7.50
CA ALA A 111 -1.71 17.01 6.97
C ALA A 111 -2.20 15.60 7.30
N ILE A 112 -1.34 14.60 7.15
CA ILE A 112 -1.66 13.19 7.47
C ILE A 112 -1.93 13.02 8.96
N LEU A 113 -1.10 13.60 9.83
CA LEU A 113 -1.30 13.59 11.28
C LEU A 113 -2.65 14.19 11.66
N ARG A 114 -3.02 15.33 11.07
CA ARG A 114 -4.30 15.98 11.32
C ARG A 114 -5.50 15.13 10.88
N VAL A 115 -5.40 14.47 9.74
CA VAL A 115 -6.46 13.59 9.22
C VAL A 115 -6.72 12.44 10.19
N HIS A 116 -5.67 11.77 10.66
CA HIS A 116 -5.82 10.67 11.62
C HIS A 116 -6.22 11.16 13.01
N ALA A 117 -5.76 12.33 13.41
CA ALA A 117 -6.12 12.94 14.69
C ALA A 117 -7.61 13.27 14.82
N LYS A 118 -8.30 13.53 13.72
CA LYS A 118 -9.75 13.77 13.72
C LYS A 118 -10.57 12.56 14.19
N LYS A 119 -10.01 11.37 14.09
CA LYS A 119 -10.68 10.12 14.47
C LYS A 119 -10.52 9.76 15.94
N ILE A 120 -9.68 10.46 16.65
CA ILE A 120 -9.39 10.23 18.07
C ILE A 120 -9.54 11.51 18.87
N LYS A 121 -9.58 11.39 20.19
CA LYS A 121 -9.62 12.54 21.09
C LYS A 121 -8.20 13.03 21.37
N ILE A 122 -7.86 14.19 20.83
CA ILE A 122 -6.56 14.84 21.00
C ILE A 122 -6.77 16.18 21.70
N ALA A 123 -5.84 16.54 22.58
CA ALA A 123 -5.80 17.83 23.22
C ALA A 123 -5.67 18.97 22.20
N ASP A 124 -6.36 20.09 22.44
CA ASP A 124 -6.42 21.21 21.49
C ASP A 124 -5.09 21.95 21.31
N ASP A 125 -4.17 21.80 22.25
CA ASP A 125 -2.87 22.48 22.28
C ASP A 125 -1.73 21.72 21.61
N VAL A 126 -2.02 20.60 20.92
CA VAL A 126 -1.00 19.81 20.20
C VAL A 126 -0.50 20.55 18.97
N ASP A 127 0.80 20.80 18.93
CA ASP A 127 1.48 21.36 17.76
C ASP A 127 1.82 20.27 16.73
N PHE A 128 0.93 20.05 15.79
CA PHE A 128 1.12 19.04 14.73
C PHE A 128 2.31 19.32 13.81
N LYS A 129 2.67 20.57 13.63
CA LYS A 129 3.84 20.94 12.85
C LYS A 129 5.12 20.49 13.53
N GLN A 130 5.21 20.64 14.84
CA GLN A 130 6.34 20.16 15.63
C GLN A 130 6.43 18.63 15.61
N ILE A 131 5.30 17.95 15.77
CA ILE A 131 5.24 16.48 15.67
C ILE A 131 5.67 16.02 14.28
N ALA A 132 5.24 16.69 13.22
CA ALA A 132 5.64 16.39 11.85
C ALA A 132 7.16 16.57 11.62
N ARG A 133 7.78 17.57 12.25
CA ARG A 133 9.24 17.76 12.23
C ARG A 133 9.97 16.62 12.91
N MET A 134 9.51 16.21 14.06
CA MET A 134 10.10 15.10 14.83
C MET A 134 9.96 13.76 14.10
N ALA A 135 8.90 13.58 13.32
CA ALA A 135 8.61 12.39 12.53
C ALA A 135 9.23 12.45 11.12
N SER A 136 10.34 13.15 10.95
CA SER A 136 11.02 13.24 9.65
C SER A 136 11.33 11.86 9.07
N GLY A 137 11.03 11.65 7.79
CA GLY A 137 11.22 10.38 7.11
C GLY A 137 10.12 9.35 7.33
N ALA A 138 9.09 9.65 8.09
CA ALA A 138 7.97 8.75 8.33
C ALA A 138 7.06 8.63 7.10
N SER A 139 6.59 7.40 6.85
CA SER A 139 5.53 7.11 5.86
C SER A 139 4.15 7.47 6.40
N GLY A 140 3.15 7.50 5.52
CA GLY A 140 1.76 7.70 5.93
C GLY A 140 1.28 6.65 6.92
N ALA A 141 1.66 5.38 6.74
CA ALA A 141 1.31 4.29 7.64
C ALA A 141 1.95 4.47 9.03
N GLU A 142 3.22 4.87 9.09
CA GLU A 142 3.91 5.17 10.35
C GLU A 142 3.26 6.32 11.10
N LEU A 143 2.87 7.39 10.39
CA LEU A 143 2.18 8.54 10.96
C LEU A 143 0.82 8.15 11.56
N ALA A 144 0.06 7.29 10.87
CA ALA A 144 -1.18 6.73 11.39
C ALA A 144 -0.93 5.93 12.69
N ASN A 145 0.13 5.12 12.71
CA ASN A 145 0.50 4.33 13.88
C ASN A 145 0.93 5.22 15.08
N ILE A 146 1.62 6.32 14.81
CA ILE A 146 1.99 7.29 15.85
C ILE A 146 0.74 7.85 16.53
N VAL A 147 -0.25 8.26 15.75
CA VAL A 147 -1.51 8.80 16.29
C VAL A 147 -2.26 7.73 17.10
N ASN A 148 -2.34 6.51 16.59
CA ASN A 148 -2.98 5.40 17.28
C ASN A 148 -2.28 5.04 18.59
N GLU A 149 -0.96 4.97 18.59
CA GLU A 149 -0.17 4.70 19.80
C GLU A 149 -0.35 5.78 20.86
N ALA A 150 -0.38 7.05 20.44
CA ALA A 150 -0.64 8.17 21.34
C ALA A 150 -2.02 8.06 22.01
N ALA A 151 -3.04 7.68 21.25
CA ALA A 151 -4.38 7.46 21.80
C ALA A 151 -4.40 6.29 22.81
N LEU A 152 -3.70 5.19 22.50
CA LEU A 152 -3.60 4.05 23.42
C LEU A 152 -2.87 4.41 24.72
N ARG A 153 -1.82 5.23 24.66
CA ARG A 153 -1.12 5.73 25.85
C ARG A 153 -2.03 6.53 26.76
N ALA A 154 -2.82 7.43 26.19
CA ALA A 154 -3.79 8.21 26.95
C ALA A 154 -4.81 7.30 27.67
N VAL A 155 -5.34 6.30 26.99
CA VAL A 155 -6.29 5.34 27.56
C VAL A 155 -5.65 4.53 28.68
N ARG A 156 -4.42 4.04 28.51
CA ARG A 156 -3.70 3.29 29.55
C ARG A 156 -3.47 4.11 30.81
N ASP A 157 -3.25 5.41 30.67
CA ASP A 157 -3.08 6.33 31.79
C ASP A 157 -4.39 6.86 32.38
N GLY A 158 -5.53 6.40 31.88
CA GLY A 158 -6.86 6.84 32.31
C GLY A 158 -7.21 8.26 31.88
N ARG A 159 -6.51 8.82 30.90
CA ARG A 159 -6.76 10.16 30.37
C ARG A 159 -7.75 10.12 29.21
N LYS A 160 -8.52 11.17 29.03
CA LYS A 160 -9.53 11.29 27.95
C LYS A 160 -8.96 11.76 26.64
N PHE A 161 -7.81 12.43 26.65
CA PHE A 161 -7.21 13.06 25.48
C PHE A 161 -5.74 12.67 25.37
N ALA A 162 -5.28 12.40 24.16
CA ALA A 162 -3.87 12.27 23.87
C ALA A 162 -3.21 13.66 23.88
N THR A 163 -2.05 13.75 24.49
CA THR A 163 -1.26 14.98 24.60
C THR A 163 -0.12 15.01 23.60
N GLU A 164 0.52 16.18 23.47
CA GLU A 164 1.75 16.31 22.67
C GLU A 164 2.85 15.36 23.15
N ALA A 165 3.01 15.21 24.46
CA ALA A 165 3.95 14.26 25.05
C ALA A 165 3.67 12.81 24.63
N ASP A 166 2.40 12.41 24.57
CA ASP A 166 2.00 11.09 24.07
C ASP A 166 2.41 10.89 22.61
N MET A 167 2.24 11.92 21.79
CA MET A 167 2.65 11.89 20.39
C MET A 167 4.17 11.77 20.23
N GLU A 168 4.93 12.56 21.00
CA GLU A 168 6.39 12.55 20.99
C GLU A 168 6.96 11.18 21.39
N GLU A 169 6.47 10.60 22.46
CA GLU A 169 6.89 9.26 22.90
C GLU A 169 6.49 8.18 21.91
N SER A 170 5.35 8.32 21.27
CA SER A 170 4.86 7.39 20.25
C SER A 170 5.75 7.40 19.00
N ILE A 171 6.35 8.52 18.63
CA ILE A 171 7.30 8.62 17.51
C ILE A 171 8.47 7.67 17.74
N GLU A 172 9.07 7.71 18.91
CA GLU A 172 10.21 6.84 19.24
C GLU A 172 9.84 5.35 19.14
N VAL A 173 8.70 4.98 19.68
CA VAL A 173 8.22 3.59 19.68
C VAL A 173 7.95 3.10 18.26
N VAL A 174 7.25 3.88 17.46
CA VAL A 174 6.86 3.49 16.09
C VAL A 174 8.06 3.47 15.16
N ILE A 175 8.89 4.50 15.17
CA ILE A 175 10.06 4.60 14.29
C ILE A 175 11.12 3.56 14.67
N ALA A 176 11.44 3.36 15.95
CA ALA A 176 12.36 2.34 16.41
C ALA A 176 11.87 0.92 16.09
N GLY A 177 10.56 0.66 16.23
CA GLY A 177 9.94 -0.60 15.85
C GLY A 177 10.06 -0.88 14.35
N TYR A 178 9.94 0.15 13.53
CA TYR A 178 10.05 0.04 12.07
C TYR A 178 11.49 -0.19 11.62
N GLN A 179 12.45 0.49 12.21
CA GLN A 179 13.87 0.30 11.93
C GLN A 179 14.35 -1.12 12.27
N LYS A 180 13.85 -1.73 13.34
CA LYS A 180 14.16 -3.12 13.68
C LYS A 180 13.60 -4.12 12.65
N LYS A 181 12.44 -3.85 12.07
CA LYS A 181 11.88 -4.68 11.00
C LYS A 181 12.63 -4.50 9.69
N ASN A 182 13.08 -3.30 9.38
CA ASN A 182 13.77 -2.97 8.13
C ASN A 182 15.27 -3.28 8.16
N ALA A 183 15.89 -3.45 9.29
CA ALA A 183 17.27 -3.96 9.39
C ALA A 183 17.41 -5.39 8.83
N ILE A 184 16.30 -6.09 8.64
CA ILE A 184 16.23 -7.43 8.02
C ILE A 184 15.92 -7.32 6.51
N LEU A 185 15.41 -6.19 6.04
CA LEU A 185 15.05 -5.91 4.66
C LEU A 185 15.87 -4.72 4.15
N THR A 186 16.68 -4.94 3.15
CA THR A 186 17.64 -3.97 2.58
C THR A 186 17.04 -2.61 2.16
N ASP A 187 17.80 -1.60 2.32
CA ASP A 187 17.75 -0.13 2.21
C ASP A 187 17.03 0.55 1.01
N LYS A 188 16.11 -0.06 0.29
CA LYS A 188 15.52 0.59 -0.90
C LYS A 188 14.03 0.29 -1.11
N GLU A 189 13.23 0.63 -0.13
CA GLU A 189 11.78 0.55 -0.32
C GLU A 189 11.21 1.88 -0.80
N LYS A 190 11.16 2.05 -2.13
CA LYS A 190 10.32 3.08 -2.75
C LYS A 190 8.98 2.45 -3.11
N TRP A 191 7.91 2.94 -2.54
CA TRP A 191 6.56 2.56 -2.93
C TRP A 191 6.31 2.96 -4.38
N THR A 192 5.94 2.01 -5.21
CA THR A 192 5.58 2.26 -6.60
C THR A 192 4.16 1.79 -6.84
N VAL A 193 3.32 2.69 -7.33
CA VAL A 193 1.99 2.36 -7.81
C VAL A 193 2.06 2.30 -9.33
N SER A 194 1.61 1.19 -9.89
CA SER A 194 1.47 1.03 -11.33
C SER A 194 -0.01 0.95 -11.68
N TYR A 195 -0.41 1.60 -12.74
CA TYR A 195 -1.79 1.51 -13.21
C TYR A 195 -1.81 1.30 -14.72
N ASN A 196 -2.82 0.64 -15.17
CA ASN A 196 -3.17 0.53 -16.58
C ASN A 196 -4.57 1.10 -16.77
N GLU A 197 -4.66 2.16 -17.55
CA GLU A 197 -5.92 2.73 -17.97
C GLU A 197 -6.33 2.05 -19.27
N ILE A 198 -7.35 1.22 -19.16
CA ILE A 198 -7.97 0.59 -20.31
C ILE A 198 -9.15 1.51 -20.70
N GLY A 199 -8.80 2.57 -21.43
CA GLY A 199 -9.72 3.63 -21.80
C GLY A 199 -10.43 3.44 -23.11
#